data_ddb8fd2131627704a39f0d83db6c2097
#
_entry.id   ddb8fd2131627704a39f0d83db6c2097
#
_cell.length_a   1.000
_cell.length_b   1.000
_cell.length_c   1.000
_cell.angle_alpha   90.00
_cell.angle_beta   90.00
_cell.angle_gamma   90.00
#
_symmetry.space_group_name_H-M   'P 1'
#
loop_
_entity.id
_entity.type
_entity.pdbx_description
1 polymer ?
#
loop_
_entity_poly.entity_id
_entity_poly.type
_entity_poly.pdbx_seq_one_letter_code
_entity_poly.pdbx_strand_id
1 'polypeptide(L)'
;MEETFKTKGVCATTIQFTREGDKIRNIRFTGGCNGNLKAIAKLCEGMSAEDIAAKLLGNTCNGKPTSCADQLARAVLGKEAISNV
;
A
#
# COMPACT_ATOMS: atom_id res chain seq x y z
N MET A 1 5.86 14.85 -3.72
CA MET A 1 6.44 14.66 -2.39
C MET A 1 6.50 13.17 -2.05
N GLU A 2 7.64 12.70 -1.62
CA GLU A 2 7.82 11.29 -1.30
C GLU A 2 7.35 11.01 0.13
N GLU A 3 6.65 9.89 0.30
CA GLU A 3 6.14 9.48 1.60
C GLU A 3 6.62 8.07 1.90
N THR A 4 6.83 7.79 3.18
CA THR A 4 7.23 6.47 3.65
C THR A 4 6.24 6.02 4.71
N PHE A 5 5.75 4.80 4.56
CA PHE A 5 4.75 4.24 5.45
C PHE A 5 5.27 2.93 6.04
N LYS A 6 5.31 2.84 7.35
CA LYS A 6 5.72 1.60 8.01
C LYS A 6 4.53 0.68 8.14
N THR A 7 4.69 -0.54 7.65
CA THR A 7 3.62 -1.53 7.67
C THR A 7 3.59 -2.28 8.99
N LYS A 8 2.50 -3.01 9.22
CA LYS A 8 2.38 -3.91 10.37
C LYS A 8 1.67 -5.17 9.94
N GLY A 9 2.17 -6.31 10.42
CA GLY A 9 1.52 -7.59 10.23
C GLY A 9 1.55 -8.13 8.82
N VAL A 10 2.46 -7.65 7.97
CA VAL A 10 2.58 -8.12 6.59
C VAL A 10 4.04 -8.37 6.25
N CYS A 11 4.28 -9.01 5.09
CA CYS A 11 5.63 -9.38 4.69
C CYS A 11 6.53 -8.18 4.43
N ALA A 12 6.02 -7.18 3.72
CA ALA A 12 6.79 -5.95 3.46
C ALA A 12 6.92 -5.17 4.76
N THR A 13 8.05 -4.49 4.93
CA THR A 13 8.30 -3.70 6.14
C THR A 13 7.98 -2.24 5.96
N THR A 14 8.14 -1.72 4.74
CA THR A 14 7.86 -0.32 4.43
C THR A 14 7.28 -0.20 3.04
N ILE A 15 6.51 0.86 2.84
CA ILE A 15 5.98 1.22 1.54
C ILE A 15 6.38 2.67 1.30
N GLN A 16 6.95 2.94 0.12
CA GLN A 16 7.33 4.30 -0.26
C GLN A 16 6.62 4.68 -1.54
N PHE A 17 6.22 5.92 -1.65
CA PHE A 17 5.59 6.40 -2.88
C PHE A 17 5.72 7.91 -2.96
N THR A 18 5.49 8.44 -4.16
CA THR A 18 5.49 9.87 -4.40
C THR A 18 4.05 10.31 -4.64
N ARG A 19 3.62 11.35 -3.94
CA ARG A 19 2.28 11.89 -4.10
C ARG A 19 2.37 13.15 -4.95
N GLU A 20 1.66 13.15 -6.07
CA GLU A 20 1.59 14.31 -6.96
C GLU A 20 0.13 14.69 -7.15
N GLY A 21 -0.31 15.70 -6.42
CA GLY A 21 -1.72 16.02 -6.40
C GLY A 21 -2.49 14.85 -5.82
N ASP A 22 -3.42 14.31 -6.58
CA ASP A 22 -4.17 13.12 -6.15
C ASP A 22 -3.60 11.82 -6.71
N LYS A 23 -2.50 11.89 -7.47
CA LYS A 23 -1.90 10.70 -8.09
C LYS A 23 -0.77 10.14 -7.26
N ILE A 24 -0.65 8.81 -7.27
CA ILE A 24 0.39 8.10 -6.54
C ILE A 24 1.36 7.51 -7.55
N ARG A 25 2.65 7.78 -7.36
CA ARG A 25 3.69 7.34 -8.30
C ARG A 25 4.88 6.75 -7.55
N ASN A 26 5.72 6.04 -8.28
CA ASN A 26 6.97 5.47 -7.77
C ASN A 26 6.76 4.63 -6.52
N ILE A 27 5.75 3.79 -6.56
CA ILE A 27 5.42 2.91 -5.42
C ILE A 27 6.50 1.86 -5.27
N ARG A 28 7.02 1.71 -4.06
CA ARG A 28 8.05 0.72 -3.76
C ARG A 28 7.76 0.05 -2.44
N PHE A 29 7.98 -1.24 -2.40
CA PHE A 29 7.85 -2.02 -1.18
C PHE A 29 9.23 -2.51 -0.77
N THR A 30 9.51 -2.50 0.53
CA THR A 30 10.75 -3.05 1.08
C THR A 30 10.41 -4.36 1.76
N GLY A 31 11.08 -5.43 1.35
CA GLY A 31 10.81 -6.77 1.87
C GLY A 31 9.57 -7.38 1.25
N GLY A 32 9.23 -8.57 1.69
CA GLY A 32 8.01 -9.25 1.25
C GLY A 32 8.15 -10.00 -0.07
N CYS A 33 6.99 -10.33 -0.65
CA CYS A 33 6.91 -11.11 -1.88
C CYS A 33 7.22 -10.23 -3.09
N ASN A 34 8.45 -10.30 -3.54
CA ASN A 34 8.97 -9.39 -4.53
C ASN A 34 8.13 -9.32 -5.81
N GLY A 35 7.76 -10.48 -6.36
CA GLY A 35 7.00 -10.51 -7.61
C GLY A 35 5.61 -9.89 -7.49
N ASN A 36 4.87 -10.27 -6.46
CA ASN A 36 3.52 -9.75 -6.25
C ASN A 36 3.53 -8.27 -5.94
N LEU A 37 4.47 -7.82 -5.14
CA LEU A 37 4.54 -6.41 -4.75
C LEU A 37 4.94 -5.53 -5.94
N LYS A 38 5.82 -6.02 -6.80
CA LYS A 38 6.14 -5.30 -8.03
C LYS A 38 4.93 -5.17 -8.93
N ALA A 39 4.12 -6.22 -9.03
CA ALA A 39 2.91 -6.19 -9.84
C ALA A 39 1.93 -5.15 -9.30
N ILE A 40 1.73 -5.12 -7.98
CA ILE A 40 0.86 -4.14 -7.35
C ILE A 40 1.35 -2.72 -7.63
N ALA A 41 2.65 -2.50 -7.49
CA ALA A 41 3.23 -1.20 -7.74
C ALA A 41 2.99 -0.74 -9.18
N LYS A 42 3.17 -1.64 -10.13
CA LYS A 42 2.96 -1.32 -11.55
C LYS A 42 1.50 -1.01 -11.84
N LEU A 43 0.58 -1.80 -11.29
CA LEU A 43 -0.85 -1.61 -11.52
C LEU A 43 -1.36 -0.31 -10.93
N CYS A 44 -0.79 0.10 -9.81
CA CYS A 44 -1.25 1.29 -9.12
C CYS A 44 -0.51 2.57 -9.54
N GLU A 45 0.51 2.44 -10.37
CA GLU A 45 1.28 3.60 -10.81
C GLU A 45 0.39 4.62 -11.49
N GLY A 46 0.38 5.85 -10.99
CA GLY A 46 -0.41 6.92 -11.58
C GLY A 46 -1.88 6.92 -11.20
N MET A 47 -2.33 5.97 -10.37
CA MET A 47 -3.71 5.96 -9.90
C MET A 47 -3.90 6.99 -8.79
N SER A 48 -5.12 7.46 -8.64
CA SER A 48 -5.43 8.33 -7.51
C SER A 48 -5.46 7.52 -6.23
N ALA A 49 -5.24 8.18 -5.10
CA ALA A 49 -5.31 7.51 -3.80
C ALA A 49 -6.69 6.89 -3.59
N GLU A 50 -7.75 7.55 -4.01
CA GLU A 50 -9.10 7.03 -3.88
C GLU A 50 -9.29 5.73 -4.67
N ASP A 51 -8.77 5.69 -5.90
CA ASP A 51 -8.91 4.50 -6.74
C ASP A 51 -8.12 3.33 -6.17
N ILE A 52 -6.91 3.59 -5.68
CA ILE A 52 -6.11 2.55 -5.03
C ILE A 52 -6.87 1.99 -3.83
N ALA A 53 -7.40 2.87 -3.00
CA ALA A 53 -8.14 2.45 -1.81
C ALA A 53 -9.40 1.67 -2.17
N ALA A 54 -10.12 2.10 -3.20
CA ALA A 54 -11.34 1.42 -3.61
C ALA A 54 -11.07 -0.02 -4.02
N LYS A 55 -9.90 -0.27 -4.60
CA LYS A 55 -9.58 -1.61 -5.07
C LYS A 55 -8.90 -2.48 -4.02
N LEU A 56 -8.10 -1.90 -3.15
CA LEU A 56 -7.22 -2.67 -2.29
C LEU A 56 -7.56 -2.65 -0.80
N LEU A 57 -8.29 -1.64 -0.35
CA LEU A 57 -8.60 -1.54 1.08
C LEU A 57 -9.46 -2.72 1.50
N GLY A 58 -9.06 -3.38 2.56
CA GLY A 58 -9.78 -4.55 3.04
C GLY A 58 -9.36 -5.84 2.39
N ASN A 59 -8.41 -5.81 1.46
CA ASN A 59 -7.90 -7.02 0.84
C ASN A 59 -6.97 -7.71 1.83
N THR A 60 -7.46 -8.74 2.50
CA THR A 60 -6.71 -9.43 3.55
C THR A 60 -5.97 -10.64 3.03
N CYS A 61 -5.09 -11.19 3.85
CA CYS A 61 -4.26 -12.32 3.45
C CYS A 61 -4.36 -13.43 4.48
N ASN A 62 -4.87 -14.59 4.06
CA ASN A 62 -4.87 -15.82 4.88
C ASN A 62 -5.27 -15.62 6.33
N GLY A 63 -6.42 -15.04 6.56
CA GLY A 63 -6.94 -14.87 7.91
C GLY A 63 -6.31 -13.74 8.70
N LYS A 64 -5.33 -13.05 8.14
CA LYS A 64 -4.79 -11.85 8.77
C LYS A 64 -5.73 -10.68 8.50
N PRO A 65 -5.78 -9.69 9.41
CA PRO A 65 -6.68 -8.55 9.22
C PRO A 65 -6.22 -7.59 8.13
N THR A 66 -5.07 -7.83 7.52
CA THR A 66 -4.51 -6.92 6.53
C THR A 66 -3.63 -7.69 5.55
N SER A 67 -3.14 -7.01 4.54
CA SER A 67 -2.17 -7.54 3.57
C SER A 67 -1.32 -6.38 3.07
N CYS A 68 -0.29 -6.68 2.27
CA CYS A 68 0.52 -5.61 1.69
C CYS A 68 -0.33 -4.68 0.83
N ALA A 69 -1.29 -5.22 0.10
CA ALA A 69 -2.20 -4.41 -0.72
C ALA A 69 -3.07 -3.50 0.16
N ASP A 70 -3.63 -4.06 1.23
CA ASP A 70 -4.43 -3.27 2.16
C ASP A 70 -3.58 -2.19 2.83
N GLN A 71 -2.34 -2.52 3.16
CA GLN A 71 -1.42 -1.54 3.77
C GLN A 71 -1.13 -0.39 2.81
N LEU A 72 -0.97 -0.67 1.51
CA LEU A 72 -0.77 0.38 0.52
C LEU A 72 -2.00 1.29 0.47
N ALA A 73 -3.20 0.71 0.48
CA ALA A 73 -4.43 1.49 0.48
C ALA A 73 -4.50 2.41 1.69
N ARG A 74 -4.14 1.89 2.86
CA ARG A 74 -4.13 2.69 4.09
C ARG A 74 -3.10 3.81 4.02
N ALA A 75 -1.93 3.51 3.45
CA ALA A 75 -0.86 4.49 3.34
C ALA A 75 -1.29 5.67 2.47
N VAL A 76 -1.90 5.40 1.32
CA VAL A 76 -2.29 6.48 0.40
C VAL A 76 -3.46 7.28 0.94
N LEU A 77 -4.26 6.71 1.82
CA LEU A 77 -5.35 7.43 2.49
C LEU A 77 -4.88 8.15 3.74
N GLY A 78 -3.64 7.94 4.17
CA GLY A 78 -3.14 8.54 5.41
C GLY A 78 -3.66 7.86 6.66
N LYS A 79 -4.11 6.61 6.56
CA LYS A 79 -4.62 5.87 7.71
C LYS A 79 -3.51 5.10 8.39
N GLU A 80 -3.78 4.61 9.60
CA GLU A 80 -2.81 3.81 10.34
C GLU A 80 -2.65 2.44 9.70
N ALA A 81 -1.49 1.85 9.90
CA ALA A 81 -1.16 0.55 9.32
C ALA A 81 -2.15 -0.53 9.72
N ILE A 82 -2.60 -0.50 10.98
CA ILE A 82 -3.64 -1.39 11.44
C ILE A 82 -4.68 -0.54 12.13
N SER A 83 -5.92 -0.60 11.63
CA SER A 83 -6.94 0.18 12.27
C SER A 83 -7.42 -0.58 13.48
N ASN A 84 -7.12 -0.02 14.60
CA ASN A 84 -7.74 -0.37 15.79
C ASN A 84 -8.05 -1.81 16.01
N VAL A 85 -7.25 -2.47 16.40
CA VAL A 85 -7.52 -3.82 16.74
C VAL A 85 -8.05 -4.00 18.06
#